data_7db0addc2dc3e41bbe7c59cf931dace6
#
_entry.id   7db0addc2dc3e41bbe7c59cf931dace6
#
_cell.length_a   1.000
_cell.length_b   1.000
_cell.length_c   1.000
_cell.angle_alpha   90.00
_cell.angle_beta   90.00
_cell.angle_gamma   90.00
#
_symmetry.space_group_name_H-M   'P 1'
#
loop_
_entity.id
_entity.type
_entity.pdbx_description
1 polymer ?
#
loop_
_entity_poly.entity_id
_entity_poly.type
_entity_poly.pdbx_seq_one_letter_code
_entity_poly.pdbx_strand_id
1 'polypeptide(L)' 'MHLVEAVLGNASDAQWAERLVGASIDPLELDHWEAQKNRFRKKTAGGVELAVSLDRGSFMRDGDILLWD' A
#
# COMPACT_ATOMS: atom_id res chain seq x y z
N MET A 1 -13.26 -5.12 5.09
CA MET A 1 -11.88 -4.76 5.49
C MET A 1 -10.90 -5.74 4.89
N HIS A 2 -9.80 -5.24 4.33
CA HIS A 2 -8.76 -6.09 3.78
C HIS A 2 -7.54 -6.11 4.69
N LEU A 3 -7.01 -7.30 4.95
CA LEU A 3 -5.78 -7.47 5.71
C LEU A 3 -4.59 -7.43 4.77
N VAL A 4 -3.64 -6.54 5.05
CA VAL A 4 -2.41 -6.39 4.28
C VAL A 4 -1.24 -6.79 5.16
N GLU A 5 -0.61 -7.92 4.84
CA GLU A 5 0.50 -8.46 5.63
C GLU A 5 1.85 -8.31 4.95
N ALA A 6 1.85 -7.91 3.69
CA ALA A 6 3.08 -7.69 2.93
C ALA A 6 2.84 -6.68 1.82
N VAL A 7 3.89 -5.97 1.47
CA VAL A 7 3.90 -5.09 0.29
C VAL A 7 4.13 -5.98 -0.93
N LEU A 8 3.28 -5.84 -1.96
CA LEU A 8 3.36 -6.66 -3.17
C LEU A 8 4.53 -6.25 -4.07
N GLY A 9 4.89 -4.98 -4.04
CA GLY A 9 5.95 -4.40 -4.83
C GLY A 9 5.86 -2.90 -4.79
N ASN A 10 6.54 -2.24 -5.70
CA ASN A 10 6.55 -0.78 -5.76
C ASN A 10 6.33 -0.30 -7.19
N ALA A 11 5.61 0.80 -7.34
CA ALA A 11 5.28 1.37 -8.64
C ALA A 11 6.52 1.72 -9.48
N SER A 12 7.67 1.90 -8.85
CA SER A 12 8.93 2.17 -9.55
C SER A 12 9.58 0.91 -10.13
N ASP A 13 9.10 -0.29 -9.73
CA ASP A 13 9.59 -1.54 -10.30
C ASP A 13 9.07 -1.70 -11.72
N ALA A 14 9.94 -2.10 -12.65
CA ALA A 14 9.58 -2.20 -14.07
C ALA A 14 8.34 -3.07 -14.30
N GLN A 15 8.28 -4.23 -13.63
CA GLN A 15 7.14 -5.15 -13.77
C GLN A 15 5.83 -4.55 -13.27
N TRP A 16 5.87 -3.74 -12.23
CA TRP A 16 4.68 -3.08 -11.71
C TRP A 16 4.30 -1.86 -12.55
N ALA A 17 5.29 -1.10 -13.02
CA ALA A 17 5.02 0.03 -13.89
C ALA A 17 4.24 -0.41 -15.13
N GLU A 18 4.57 -1.56 -15.70
CA GLU A 18 3.86 -2.12 -16.85
C GLU A 18 2.43 -2.51 -16.49
N ARG A 19 2.22 -3.17 -15.36
CA ARG A 19 0.89 -3.56 -14.90
C ARG A 19 -0.02 -2.38 -14.57
N LEU A 20 0.57 -1.28 -14.14
CA LEU A 20 -0.19 -0.09 -13.74
C LEU A 20 -0.69 0.72 -14.92
N VAL A 21 -0.21 0.47 -16.12
CA VAL A 21 -0.70 1.14 -17.32
C VAL A 21 -2.19 0.80 -17.50
N GLY A 22 -3.03 1.83 -17.48
CA GLY A 22 -4.48 1.65 -17.61
C GLY A 22 -5.20 1.16 -16.37
N ALA A 23 -4.49 0.93 -15.28
CA ALA A 23 -5.12 0.47 -14.03
C ALA A 23 -5.80 1.64 -13.30
N SER A 24 -6.90 1.35 -12.63
CA SER A 24 -7.51 2.29 -11.69
C SER A 24 -6.74 2.23 -10.37
N ILE A 25 -6.32 3.39 -9.90
CA ILE A 25 -5.53 3.50 -8.68
C ILE A 25 -6.39 4.07 -7.56
N ASP A 26 -6.39 3.38 -6.42
CA ASP A 26 -7.04 3.84 -5.20
C ASP A 26 -5.94 4.10 -4.16
N PRO A 27 -5.50 5.36 -3.99
CA PRO A 27 -4.37 5.65 -3.14
C PRO A 27 -4.69 5.54 -1.65
N LEU A 28 -3.72 5.06 -0.90
CA LEU A 28 -3.70 5.14 0.55
C LEU A 28 -2.71 6.24 0.92
N GLU A 29 -3.22 7.37 1.41
CA GLU A 29 -2.39 8.50 1.77
C GLU A 29 -1.96 8.39 3.22
N LEU A 30 -0.66 8.42 3.46
CA LEU A 30 -0.07 8.32 4.78
C LEU A 30 0.80 9.54 5.05
N ASP A 31 0.72 10.07 6.27
CA ASP A 31 1.67 11.08 6.70
C ASP A 31 2.98 10.40 7.12
N HIS A 32 3.99 11.22 7.45
CA HIS A 32 5.31 10.73 7.82
C HIS A 32 5.28 9.73 8.99
N TRP A 33 4.44 10.00 9.97
CA TRP A 33 4.34 9.15 11.16
C TRP A 33 3.62 7.84 10.87
N GLU A 34 2.54 7.91 10.11
CA GLU A 34 1.79 6.72 9.72
C GLU A 34 2.65 5.78 8.87
N ALA A 35 3.45 6.32 7.97
CA ALA A 35 4.30 5.53 7.08
C ALA A 35 5.38 4.75 7.84
N GLN A 36 5.72 5.18 9.05
CA GLN A 36 6.73 4.50 9.88
C GLN A 36 6.15 3.37 10.71
N LYS A 37 4.83 3.27 10.80
CA LYS A 37 4.18 2.20 11.56
C LYS A 37 4.12 0.93 10.71
N ASN A 38 4.31 -0.20 11.34
CA ASN A 38 4.11 -1.49 10.68
C ASN A 38 2.75 -2.12 10.97
N ARG A 39 1.95 -1.52 11.84
CA ARG A 39 0.57 -1.94 12.12
C ARG A 39 -0.33 -0.73 12.26
N PHE A 40 -1.36 -0.66 11.43
CA PHE A 40 -2.35 0.41 11.51
C PHE A 40 -3.58 0.06 10.67
N ARG A 41 -4.65 0.82 10.88
CA ARG A 41 -5.85 0.77 10.04
C ARG A 41 -6.05 2.11 9.39
N LYS A 42 -6.42 2.10 8.13
CA LYS A 42 -6.74 3.32 7.41
C LYS A 42 -7.61 3.01 6.20
N LYS A 43 -8.42 3.97 5.78
CA LYS A 43 -9.20 3.87 4.55
C LYS A 43 -8.44 4.50 3.41
N THR A 44 -8.56 3.89 2.23
CA THR A 44 -8.06 4.49 0.98
C THR A 44 -8.91 5.69 0.60
N ALA A 45 -8.46 6.44 -0.39
CA ALA A 45 -9.24 7.56 -0.94
C ALA A 45 -10.62 7.11 -1.45
N GLY A 46 -10.71 5.89 -1.95
CA GLY A 46 -11.96 5.29 -2.42
C GLY A 46 -12.83 4.69 -1.33
N GLY A 47 -12.39 4.75 -0.07
CA GLY A 47 -13.18 4.27 1.07
C GLY A 47 -12.95 2.81 1.44
N VAL A 48 -11.97 2.15 0.86
CA VAL A 48 -11.64 0.76 1.21
C VAL A 48 -10.84 0.74 2.51
N GLU A 49 -11.34 0.01 3.50
CA GLU A 49 -10.68 -0.09 4.80
C GLU A 49 -9.60 -1.16 4.76
N LEU A 50 -8.38 -0.77 5.13
CA LEU A 50 -7.24 -1.66 5.21
C LEU A 50 -6.75 -1.81 6.64
N ALA A 51 -6.48 -3.06 7.03
CA ALA A 51 -5.74 -3.36 8.26
C ALA A 51 -4.35 -3.80 7.82
N VAL A 52 -3.36 -2.97 8.11
CA VAL A 52 -1.97 -3.23 7.72
C VAL A 52 -1.23 -3.83 8.90
N SER A 53 -0.58 -4.96 8.68
CA SER A 53 0.19 -5.67 9.70
C SER A 53 1.44 -6.24 9.05
N LEU A 54 2.48 -5.41 8.96
CA LEU A 54 3.75 -5.79 8.35
C LEU A 54 4.72 -6.34 9.41
N ASP A 55 5.75 -7.04 8.95
CA ASP A 55 6.80 -7.51 9.82
C ASP A 55 7.54 -6.35 10.49
N ARG A 56 8.13 -6.62 11.64
CA ARG A 56 8.96 -5.64 12.34
C ARG A 56 10.09 -5.17 11.44
N GLY A 57 10.32 -3.86 11.47
CA GLY A 57 11.37 -3.25 10.66
C GLY A 57 10.96 -2.98 9.23
N SER A 58 9.76 -3.37 8.83
CA SER A 58 9.22 -3.03 7.51
C SER A 58 8.53 -1.68 7.58
N PHE A 59 8.74 -0.87 6.55
CA PHE A 59 8.13 0.46 6.44
C PHE A 59 7.45 0.61 5.11
N MET A 60 6.37 1.39 5.08
CA MET A 60 5.77 1.81 3.82
C MET A 60 6.65 2.83 3.13
N ARG A 61 6.75 2.71 1.81
CA ARG A 61 7.45 3.67 0.96
C ARG A 61 6.47 4.21 -0.06
N ASP A 62 6.75 5.40 -0.54
CA ASP A 62 5.93 5.99 -1.60
C ASP A 62 5.90 5.06 -2.82
N GLY A 63 4.71 4.85 -3.35
CA GLY A 63 4.52 3.96 -4.51
C GLY A 63 4.36 2.49 -4.17
N ASP A 64 4.38 2.10 -2.90
CA ASP A 64 4.19 0.69 -2.52
C ASP A 64 2.79 0.20 -2.91
N ILE A 65 2.73 -1.01 -3.47
CA ILE A 65 1.51 -1.66 -3.91
C ILE A 65 1.05 -2.62 -2.83
N LEU A 66 -0.17 -2.42 -2.33
CA LEU A 66 -0.69 -3.20 -1.21
C LEU A 66 -1.74 -4.22 -1.62
N LEU A 67 -2.56 -3.88 -2.61
CA LEU A 67 -3.59 -4.76 -3.14
C LEU A 67 -3.59 -4.70 -4.66
N TRP A 68 -3.91 -5.83 -5.28
CA TRP A 68 -4.02 -5.94 -6.73
C TRP A 68 -5.09 -6.96 -7.07
N ASP A 69 -6.04 -6.61 -7.94
CA ASP A 69 -7.04 -7.56 -8.47
C ASP A 69 -7.05 -7.67 -9.96
#